data_84531a118c1f0473b40189948d05abe7
#
_entry.id   84531a118c1f0473b40189948d05abe7
#
_cell.length_a   1.000
_cell.length_b   1.000
_cell.length_c   1.000
_cell.angle_alpha   90.00
_cell.angle_beta   90.00
_cell.angle_gamma   90.00
#
_symmetry.space_group_name_H-M   'P 1'
#
loop_
_entity.id
_entity.type
_entity.pdbx_description
1 polymer ?
#
loop_
_entity_poly.entity_id
_entity_poly.type
_entity_poly.pdbx_seq_one_letter_code
_entity_poly.pdbx_strand_id
1 'polypeptide(L)'
;NNVSALIETGGSMWLDRSRGKNAYEVPKGSGNTLIYIGALWMGGMDVNNQLKIAALRYRQGNDFWTGPLSTTPGTGNINIGTLDYGAAEIEPDDCIKYDEFYITTRAEFEMFDSWYRCSNDPDCDPNIDFPNYDVPSSILTWPAHGDLGKFQDFNLAPFYDRPGGSTPGVYSPADGDYPWYDINNEIDCRTNRKVTLYGDYNLWWVFNDKGNIHTETGGDAIGMEIRAQAFAFATNDEINSMTFYN
;
A
#
# COMPACT_ATOMS: atom_id res chain seq x y z
N ASN A 1 0.59 -19.73 1.44
CA ASN A 1 1.98 -19.39 1.69
C ASN A 1 2.44 -19.93 3.04
N ASN A 2 3.69 -20.32 3.14
CA ASN A 2 4.30 -21.02 4.28
C ASN A 2 5.12 -20.06 5.19
N VAL A 3 4.83 -18.77 5.15
CA VAL A 3 5.50 -17.75 5.95
C VAL A 3 4.55 -17.14 6.96
N SER A 4 5.03 -16.84 8.16
CA SER A 4 4.39 -15.94 9.12
C SER A 4 5.32 -14.75 9.33
N ALA A 5 4.90 -13.57 8.91
CA ALA A 5 5.68 -12.34 8.99
C ALA A 5 4.87 -11.25 9.68
N LEU A 6 5.45 -10.63 10.71
CA LEU A 6 4.88 -9.45 11.34
C LEU A 6 5.28 -8.19 10.57
N ILE A 7 4.33 -7.30 10.33
CA ILE A 7 4.54 -5.97 9.78
C ILE A 7 3.81 -4.99 10.68
N GLU A 8 4.41 -3.83 10.94
CA GLU A 8 3.78 -2.73 11.66
C GLU A 8 3.47 -1.59 10.67
N THR A 9 2.35 -0.93 10.84
CA THR A 9 1.90 0.19 9.99
C THR A 9 2.87 1.36 9.96
N GLY A 10 3.67 1.53 11.01
CA GLY A 10 4.76 2.50 11.09
C GLY A 10 6.07 2.08 10.41
N GLY A 11 6.04 1.07 9.52
CA GLY A 11 7.18 0.71 8.66
C GLY A 11 8.17 -0.28 9.25
N SER A 12 7.97 -0.79 10.47
CA SER A 12 8.77 -1.89 11.03
C SER A 12 8.31 -3.23 10.50
N MET A 13 9.25 -4.09 10.15
CA MET A 13 8.97 -5.43 9.65
C MET A 13 9.77 -6.48 10.43
N TRP A 14 9.12 -7.63 10.68
CA TRP A 14 9.71 -8.89 11.13
C TRP A 14 10.21 -8.91 12.57
N LEU A 15 10.00 -7.86 13.34
CA LEU A 15 10.30 -7.80 14.76
C LEU A 15 9.04 -7.45 15.55
N ASP A 16 8.66 -8.30 16.49
CA ASP A 16 7.72 -7.92 17.55
C ASP A 16 8.46 -7.03 18.56
N ARG A 17 8.35 -5.73 18.40
CA ARG A 17 9.03 -4.75 19.25
C ARG A 17 8.55 -4.80 20.69
N SER A 18 7.29 -5.17 20.90
CA SER A 18 6.69 -5.25 22.24
C SER A 18 7.26 -6.40 23.07
N ARG A 19 7.62 -7.49 22.40
CA ARG A 19 8.18 -8.70 23.02
C ARG A 19 9.68 -8.87 22.80
N GLY A 20 10.29 -8.06 21.93
CA GLY A 20 11.68 -8.17 21.53
C GLY A 20 12.02 -9.51 20.85
N LYS A 21 11.08 -10.04 20.08
CA LYS A 21 11.20 -11.35 19.42
C LYS A 21 11.14 -11.22 17.91
N ASN A 22 11.94 -12.03 17.24
CA ASN A 22 11.87 -12.20 15.79
C ASN A 22 10.50 -12.74 15.41
N ALA A 23 9.94 -12.20 14.34
CA ALA A 23 8.60 -12.51 13.89
C ALA A 23 8.54 -12.69 12.36
N TYR A 24 9.57 -13.32 11.79
CA TYR A 24 9.59 -13.84 10.42
C TYR A 24 9.89 -15.34 10.47
N GLU A 25 8.87 -16.15 10.40
CA GLU A 25 8.94 -17.58 10.64
C GLU A 25 8.73 -18.36 9.34
N VAL A 26 9.65 -19.26 9.05
CA VAL A 26 9.59 -20.18 7.90
C VAL A 26 10.15 -21.55 8.33
N PRO A 27 9.39 -22.62 8.20
CA PRO A 27 7.96 -22.71 7.90
C PRO A 27 7.09 -22.08 9.00
N LYS A 28 5.94 -21.56 8.64
CA LYS A 28 4.93 -21.03 9.55
C LYS A 28 4.60 -22.05 10.65
N GLY A 29 4.67 -21.65 11.91
CA GLY A 29 4.40 -22.51 13.07
C GLY A 29 5.59 -23.37 13.51
N SER A 30 6.78 -23.21 12.91
CA SER A 30 7.98 -23.98 13.27
C SER A 30 8.80 -23.42 14.43
N GLY A 31 8.60 -22.14 14.75
CA GLY A 31 9.47 -21.41 15.69
C GLY A 31 10.83 -21.01 15.09
N ASN A 32 11.10 -21.33 13.83
CA ASN A 32 12.35 -20.99 13.16
C ASN A 32 12.28 -19.60 12.55
N THR A 33 13.09 -18.68 13.06
CA THR A 33 13.17 -17.31 12.58
C THR A 33 14.55 -17.00 12.06
N LEU A 34 14.68 -16.59 10.80
CA LEU A 34 15.95 -16.32 10.14
C LEU A 34 16.26 -14.83 10.02
N ILE A 35 15.23 -14.00 9.98
CA ILE A 35 15.35 -12.55 9.80
C ILE A 35 14.97 -11.88 11.11
N TYR A 36 15.78 -10.91 11.55
CA TYR A 36 15.54 -10.23 12.81
C TYR A 36 14.66 -9.01 12.65
N ILE A 37 14.96 -8.15 11.69
CA ILE A 37 14.20 -6.93 11.39
C ILE A 37 14.43 -6.48 9.95
N GLY A 38 13.44 -5.85 9.37
CA GLY A 38 13.53 -5.05 8.16
C GLY A 38 12.93 -3.68 8.38
N ALA A 39 13.54 -2.67 7.80
CA ALA A 39 13.04 -1.30 7.83
C ALA A 39 13.65 -0.46 6.73
N LEU A 40 12.98 0.63 6.42
CA LEU A 40 13.47 1.62 5.48
C LEU A 40 14.46 2.58 6.18
N TRP A 41 15.52 2.95 5.47
CA TRP A 41 16.44 4.01 5.85
C TRP A 41 16.53 5.00 4.69
N MET A 42 16.32 6.25 4.98
CA MET A 42 16.32 7.33 4.00
C MET A 42 17.17 8.48 4.50
N GLY A 43 17.82 9.20 3.59
CA GLY A 43 18.56 10.40 3.95
C GLY A 43 18.97 11.21 2.74
N GLY A 44 19.16 12.50 2.95
CA GLY A 44 19.58 13.43 1.92
C GLY A 44 19.89 14.80 2.46
N MET A 45 20.36 15.67 1.60
CA MET A 45 20.59 17.09 1.90
C MET A 45 19.48 17.91 1.25
N ASP A 46 18.87 18.79 2.02
CA ASP A 46 17.90 19.74 1.49
C ASP A 46 18.58 20.88 0.70
N VAL A 47 17.79 21.78 0.15
CA VAL A 47 18.28 22.92 -0.64
C VAL A 47 19.15 23.90 0.17
N ASN A 48 19.09 23.83 1.49
CA ASN A 48 19.88 24.64 2.42
C ASN A 48 21.12 23.89 2.94
N ASN A 49 21.47 22.73 2.36
CA ASN A 49 22.51 21.84 2.83
C ASN A 49 22.31 21.30 4.27
N GLN A 50 21.08 21.17 4.70
CA GLN A 50 20.74 20.53 5.97
C GLN A 50 20.50 19.04 5.75
N LEU A 51 21.12 18.22 6.59
CA LEU A 51 20.90 16.79 6.57
C LEU A 51 19.48 16.46 7.03
N LYS A 52 18.75 15.75 6.19
CA LYS A 52 17.45 15.16 6.51
C LYS A 52 17.60 13.65 6.51
N ILE A 53 17.09 12.99 7.55
CA ILE A 53 17.29 11.56 7.72
C ILE A 53 16.15 10.92 8.50
N ALA A 54 15.70 9.75 8.04
CA ALA A 54 14.72 8.92 8.72
C ALA A 54 15.15 7.46 8.67
N ALA A 55 15.08 6.78 9.81
CA ALA A 55 15.43 5.37 9.93
C ALA A 55 14.62 4.67 11.03
N LEU A 56 14.66 3.36 11.01
CA LEU A 56 14.17 2.52 12.09
C LEU A 56 15.16 1.39 12.32
N ARG A 57 15.54 1.17 13.58
CA ARG A 57 16.37 0.05 14.00
C ARG A 57 15.65 -0.80 15.05
N TYR A 58 16.27 -1.92 15.40
CA TYR A 58 15.65 -2.95 16.23
C TYR A 58 15.45 -2.59 17.71
N ARG A 59 16.05 -1.52 18.21
CA ARG A 59 16.12 -1.33 19.68
C ARG A 59 15.21 -0.26 20.25
N GLN A 60 15.17 0.95 19.73
CA GLN A 60 14.58 2.03 20.52
C GLN A 60 13.83 3.09 19.71
N GLY A 61 14.47 3.73 18.78
CA GLY A 61 13.89 4.87 18.10
C GLY A 61 12.94 4.48 16.97
N ASN A 62 12.14 5.42 16.59
CA ASN A 62 11.32 5.35 15.39
C ASN A 62 11.20 6.75 14.81
N ASP A 63 11.57 6.90 13.55
CA ASP A 63 11.47 8.16 12.84
C ASP A 63 10.23 8.19 11.92
N PHE A 64 9.54 7.07 11.79
CA PHE A 64 8.34 6.95 10.96
C PHE A 64 7.06 6.97 11.79
N TRP A 65 5.99 7.35 11.14
CA TRP A 65 4.64 7.36 11.68
C TRP A 65 3.65 6.77 10.67
N THR A 66 2.57 6.19 11.14
CA THR A 66 1.51 5.65 10.28
C THR A 66 0.75 6.76 9.55
N GLY A 67 0.16 6.43 8.41
CA GLY A 67 -0.70 7.31 7.64
C GLY A 67 0.01 8.13 6.56
N PRO A 68 -0.78 8.77 5.68
CA PRO A 68 -0.29 9.61 4.60
C PRO A 68 0.20 10.97 5.10
N LEU A 69 0.92 11.68 4.26
CA LEU A 69 1.07 13.12 4.40
C LEU A 69 -0.26 13.82 4.10
N SER A 70 -0.38 15.08 4.53
CA SER A 70 -1.57 15.87 4.26
C SER A 70 -1.83 15.97 2.76
N THR A 71 -3.06 15.65 2.38
CA THR A 71 -3.57 15.82 1.03
C THR A 71 -4.05 17.24 0.75
N THR A 72 -4.00 18.14 1.74
CA THR A 72 -4.34 19.55 1.54
C THR A 72 -3.32 20.19 0.60
N PRO A 73 -3.74 20.92 -0.45
CA PRO A 73 -2.83 21.63 -1.33
C PRO A 73 -1.90 22.54 -0.54
N GLY A 74 -0.60 22.42 -0.81
CA GLY A 74 0.38 23.35 -0.26
C GLY A 74 0.07 24.79 -0.73
N THR A 75 0.33 25.76 0.12
CA THR A 75 0.22 27.19 -0.25
C THR A 75 1.34 27.64 -1.20
N GLY A 76 2.24 26.75 -1.57
CA GLY A 76 3.30 26.99 -2.55
C GLY A 76 2.84 26.60 -3.96
N ASN A 77 3.07 27.46 -4.92
CA ASN A 77 2.75 27.29 -6.35
C ASN A 77 3.56 26.15 -7.01
N ILE A 78 3.54 24.96 -6.47
CA ILE A 78 4.07 23.80 -7.18
C ILE A 78 2.92 23.18 -7.96
N ASN A 79 2.50 23.90 -8.98
CA ASN A 79 1.63 23.33 -9.99
C ASN A 79 2.48 22.48 -10.94
N ILE A 80 2.74 21.25 -10.55
CA ILE A 80 3.34 20.26 -11.45
C ILE A 80 2.19 19.66 -12.27
N GLY A 81 1.70 20.41 -13.23
CA GLY A 81 0.53 20.04 -14.01
C GLY A 81 -0.72 20.00 -13.14
N THR A 82 -1.43 18.88 -13.12
CA THR A 82 -2.62 18.64 -12.30
C THR A 82 -2.31 17.95 -10.96
N LEU A 83 -1.05 17.70 -10.65
CA LEU A 83 -0.64 16.93 -9.47
C LEU A 83 -0.06 17.87 -8.41
N ASP A 84 -0.84 18.21 -7.42
CA ASP A 84 -0.39 18.82 -6.18
C ASP A 84 -0.27 17.70 -5.13
N TYR A 85 0.96 17.40 -4.72
CA TYR A 85 1.23 16.33 -3.75
C TYR A 85 1.03 16.76 -2.29
N GLY A 86 0.40 17.90 -2.05
CA GLY A 86 0.15 18.43 -0.71
C GLY A 86 1.33 19.20 -0.12
N ALA A 87 1.22 19.53 1.17
CA ALA A 87 2.15 20.39 1.87
C ALA A 87 3.31 19.65 2.57
N ALA A 88 3.41 18.33 2.44
CA ALA A 88 4.31 17.47 3.21
C ALA A 88 4.15 17.66 4.74
N GLU A 89 2.94 17.95 5.18
CA GLU A 89 2.56 18.01 6.59
C GLU A 89 1.66 16.84 6.94
N ILE A 90 1.40 16.62 8.22
CA ILE A 90 0.47 15.60 8.69
C ILE A 90 -0.85 16.19 9.15
N GLU A 91 -1.91 15.42 9.00
CA GLU A 91 -3.17 15.65 9.69
C GLU A 91 -3.41 14.48 10.64
N PRO A 92 -3.47 14.69 11.97
CA PRO A 92 -3.56 13.60 12.94
C PRO A 92 -4.74 12.65 12.72
N ASP A 93 -5.88 13.19 12.31
CA ASP A 93 -7.08 12.39 12.05
C ASP A 93 -6.90 11.48 10.82
N ASP A 94 -6.19 11.96 9.77
CA ASP A 94 -5.84 11.14 8.62
C ASP A 94 -4.82 10.06 9.01
N CYS A 95 -3.82 10.39 9.83
CA CYS A 95 -2.87 9.40 10.32
C CYS A 95 -3.57 8.24 11.07
N ILE A 96 -4.53 8.56 11.93
CA ILE A 96 -5.31 7.55 12.68
C ILE A 96 -6.18 6.73 11.74
N LYS A 97 -6.82 7.37 10.76
CA LYS A 97 -7.69 6.70 9.79
C LYS A 97 -6.94 5.65 8.97
N TYR A 98 -5.67 5.91 8.63
CA TYR A 98 -4.85 5.02 7.84
C TYR A 98 -3.87 4.16 8.68
N ASP A 99 -4.08 4.06 10.02
CA ASP A 99 -3.32 3.15 10.88
C ASP A 99 -3.87 1.72 10.78
N GLU A 100 -3.93 1.22 9.55
CA GLU A 100 -4.45 -0.11 9.24
C GLU A 100 -3.76 -0.72 8.01
N PHE A 101 -3.96 -2.02 7.81
CA PHE A 101 -3.58 -2.74 6.61
C PHE A 101 -4.80 -2.96 5.73
N TYR A 102 -4.68 -2.58 4.48
CA TYR A 102 -5.68 -2.87 3.46
C TYR A 102 -5.32 -4.19 2.79
N ILE A 103 -6.13 -5.20 3.05
CA ILE A 103 -5.86 -6.58 2.64
C ILE A 103 -6.75 -6.94 1.48
N THR A 104 -6.16 -7.49 0.43
CA THR A 104 -6.89 -8.02 -0.73
C THR A 104 -6.31 -9.35 -1.16
N THR A 105 -7.14 -10.18 -1.79
CA THR A 105 -6.69 -11.43 -2.41
C THR A 105 -6.95 -11.41 -3.91
N ARG A 106 -6.15 -12.17 -4.65
CA ARG A 106 -6.35 -12.36 -6.08
C ARG A 106 -7.75 -12.90 -6.37
N ALA A 107 -8.22 -13.85 -5.56
CA ALA A 107 -9.54 -14.44 -5.74
C ALA A 107 -10.69 -13.43 -5.60
N GLU A 108 -10.56 -12.45 -4.69
CA GLU A 108 -11.58 -11.43 -4.50
C GLU A 108 -11.74 -10.54 -5.73
N PHE A 109 -10.64 -10.03 -6.28
CA PHE A 109 -10.77 -9.14 -7.44
C PHE A 109 -11.08 -9.90 -8.74
N GLU A 110 -10.59 -11.14 -8.93
CA GLU A 110 -10.96 -11.97 -10.08
C GLU A 110 -12.45 -12.33 -10.06
N MET A 111 -13.00 -12.61 -8.87
CA MET A 111 -14.44 -12.83 -8.70
C MET A 111 -15.22 -11.55 -8.97
N PHE A 112 -14.76 -10.42 -8.45
CA PHE A 112 -15.37 -9.11 -8.68
C PHE A 112 -15.36 -8.74 -10.18
N ASP A 113 -14.22 -8.87 -10.86
CA ASP A 113 -14.13 -8.58 -12.29
C ASP A 113 -15.08 -9.45 -13.12
N SER A 114 -15.16 -10.73 -12.76
CA SER A 114 -16.05 -11.69 -13.43
C SER A 114 -17.53 -11.34 -13.20
N TRP A 115 -17.90 -11.03 -11.96
CA TRP A 115 -19.25 -10.60 -11.60
C TRP A 115 -19.62 -9.27 -12.27
N TYR A 116 -18.70 -8.29 -12.27
CA TYR A 116 -18.95 -6.99 -12.90
C TYR A 116 -19.16 -7.12 -14.41
N ARG A 117 -18.36 -7.93 -15.09
CA ARG A 117 -18.54 -8.22 -16.53
C ARG A 117 -19.88 -8.87 -16.79
N CYS A 118 -20.26 -9.88 -16.01
CA CYS A 118 -21.57 -10.52 -16.11
C CYS A 118 -22.72 -9.52 -15.92
N SER A 119 -22.61 -8.65 -14.93
CA SER A 119 -23.63 -7.64 -14.64
C SER A 119 -23.82 -6.60 -15.76
N ASN A 120 -22.86 -6.50 -16.67
CA ASN A 120 -22.88 -5.58 -17.81
C ASN A 120 -23.00 -6.32 -19.16
N ASP A 121 -23.20 -7.62 -19.14
CA ASP A 121 -23.39 -8.47 -20.33
C ASP A 121 -24.87 -8.86 -20.44
N PRO A 122 -25.57 -8.53 -21.55
CA PRO A 122 -26.97 -8.87 -21.71
C PRO A 122 -27.24 -10.38 -21.78
N ASP A 123 -26.23 -11.18 -22.06
CA ASP A 123 -26.33 -12.64 -22.17
C ASP A 123 -25.98 -13.36 -20.85
N CYS A 124 -25.67 -12.62 -19.76
CA CYS A 124 -25.33 -13.16 -18.45
C CYS A 124 -26.32 -12.70 -17.37
N ASP A 125 -26.72 -13.60 -16.48
CA ASP A 125 -27.56 -13.25 -15.32
C ASP A 125 -26.74 -13.37 -14.02
N PRO A 126 -26.34 -12.24 -13.41
CA PRO A 126 -25.51 -12.29 -12.19
C PRO A 126 -26.22 -12.96 -11.01
N ASN A 127 -27.54 -13.05 -10.98
CA ASN A 127 -28.25 -13.75 -9.92
C ASN A 127 -28.18 -15.28 -10.06
N ILE A 128 -27.98 -15.75 -11.30
CA ILE A 128 -27.84 -17.18 -11.61
C ILE A 128 -26.37 -17.60 -11.56
N ASP A 129 -25.49 -16.82 -12.21
CA ASP A 129 -24.08 -17.16 -12.38
C ASP A 129 -23.24 -16.84 -11.12
N PHE A 130 -23.67 -15.86 -10.32
CA PHE A 130 -23.00 -15.44 -9.08
C PHE A 130 -24.02 -15.36 -7.91
N PRO A 131 -24.68 -16.47 -7.55
CA PRO A 131 -25.72 -16.43 -6.53
C PRO A 131 -25.18 -15.98 -5.18
N ASN A 132 -25.83 -14.99 -4.58
CA ASN A 132 -25.47 -14.38 -3.29
C ASN A 132 -24.05 -13.73 -3.27
N TYR A 133 -23.57 -13.27 -4.40
CA TYR A 133 -22.33 -12.52 -4.44
C TYR A 133 -22.58 -11.08 -3.98
N ASP A 134 -21.85 -10.68 -2.95
CA ASP A 134 -21.74 -9.30 -2.49
C ASP A 134 -20.31 -8.82 -2.71
N VAL A 135 -20.16 -7.58 -3.17
CA VAL A 135 -18.82 -6.99 -3.36
C VAL A 135 -18.09 -6.90 -2.03
N PRO A 136 -16.89 -7.48 -1.90
CA PRO A 136 -16.15 -7.49 -0.65
C PRO A 136 -15.81 -6.09 -0.13
N SER A 137 -15.77 -5.93 1.19
CA SER A 137 -15.36 -4.67 1.82
C SER A 137 -13.95 -4.26 1.42
N SER A 138 -13.06 -5.21 1.20
CA SER A 138 -11.69 -4.99 0.68
C SER A 138 -11.66 -4.21 -0.63
N ILE A 139 -12.69 -4.35 -1.46
CA ILE A 139 -12.86 -3.58 -2.70
C ILE A 139 -13.59 -2.27 -2.42
N LEU A 140 -14.68 -2.31 -1.64
CA LEU A 140 -15.49 -1.12 -1.38
C LEU A 140 -14.77 -0.03 -0.58
N THR A 141 -13.87 -0.42 0.32
CA THR A 141 -13.12 0.49 1.21
C THR A 141 -11.65 0.66 0.82
N TRP A 142 -11.28 0.26 -0.40
CA TRP A 142 -9.91 0.40 -0.88
C TRP A 142 -9.48 1.88 -0.89
N PRO A 143 -8.33 2.24 -0.29
CA PRO A 143 -7.93 3.65 -0.13
C PRO A 143 -7.27 4.20 -1.39
N ALA A 144 -7.88 3.99 -2.54
CA ALA A 144 -7.33 4.39 -3.84
C ALA A 144 -7.33 5.91 -4.06
N HIS A 145 -8.19 6.61 -3.36
CA HIS A 145 -8.20 8.07 -3.34
C HIS A 145 -8.17 8.51 -1.89
N GLY A 146 -7.27 9.38 -1.53
CA GLY A 146 -7.25 10.00 -0.23
C GLY A 146 -8.61 10.66 0.11
N ASP A 147 -8.63 11.67 0.91
CA ASP A 147 -9.86 12.38 1.22
C ASP A 147 -10.44 13.05 -0.05
N LEU A 148 -11.50 12.48 -0.59
CA LEU A 148 -12.22 13.01 -1.76
C LEU A 148 -12.69 14.45 -1.59
N GLY A 149 -12.86 14.93 -0.37
CA GLY A 149 -13.21 16.32 -0.08
C GLY A 149 -12.05 17.28 -0.33
N LYS A 150 -10.82 16.81 -0.31
CA LYS A 150 -9.60 17.60 -0.43
C LYS A 150 -8.91 17.46 -1.77
N PHE A 151 -8.86 16.24 -2.31
CA PHE A 151 -8.20 15.95 -3.58
C PHE A 151 -8.97 14.91 -4.40
N GLN A 152 -9.60 15.35 -5.45
CA GLN A 152 -10.33 14.46 -6.35
C GLN A 152 -9.39 13.59 -7.21
N ASP A 153 -8.19 14.08 -7.49
CA ASP A 153 -7.25 13.46 -8.43
C ASP A 153 -6.10 12.70 -7.77
N PHE A 154 -6.12 12.58 -6.42
CA PHE A 154 -5.02 11.97 -5.68
C PHE A 154 -5.36 10.57 -5.21
N ASN A 155 -4.78 9.58 -5.87
CA ASN A 155 -4.93 8.18 -5.51
C ASN A 155 -3.80 7.77 -4.56
N LEU A 156 -4.14 7.29 -3.36
CA LEU A 156 -3.17 6.75 -2.42
C LEU A 156 -2.73 5.35 -2.83
N ALA A 157 -3.66 4.41 -2.85
CA ALA A 157 -3.40 3.03 -3.25
C ALA A 157 -3.65 2.81 -4.74
N PRO A 158 -2.83 2.01 -5.41
CA PRO A 158 -3.01 1.73 -6.83
C PRO A 158 -4.26 0.89 -7.10
N PHE A 159 -4.90 1.13 -8.24
CA PHE A 159 -6.09 0.41 -8.65
C PHE A 159 -6.15 0.24 -10.16
N TYR A 160 -6.97 -0.70 -10.62
CA TYR A 160 -7.34 -0.81 -12.02
C TYR A 160 -8.48 0.18 -12.31
N ASP A 161 -8.19 1.19 -13.10
CA ASP A 161 -9.16 2.14 -13.61
C ASP A 161 -9.78 1.56 -14.88
N ARG A 162 -11.04 1.16 -14.79
CA ARG A 162 -11.73 0.50 -15.91
C ARG A 162 -12.07 1.51 -17.00
N PRO A 163 -11.64 1.26 -18.26
CA PRO A 163 -11.95 2.13 -19.36
C PRO A 163 -13.48 2.29 -19.56
N GLY A 164 -13.93 3.53 -19.65
CA GLY A 164 -15.36 3.86 -19.86
C GLY A 164 -16.16 4.08 -18.58
N GLY A 165 -15.51 4.09 -17.43
CA GLY A 165 -16.11 4.50 -16.16
C GLY A 165 -16.60 5.95 -16.17
N SER A 166 -17.46 6.30 -15.24
CA SER A 166 -18.10 7.62 -15.15
C SER A 166 -17.13 8.73 -14.73
N THR A 167 -16.12 8.37 -13.97
CA THR A 167 -15.10 9.28 -13.41
C THR A 167 -13.69 8.71 -13.58
N PRO A 168 -13.09 8.79 -14.78
CA PRO A 168 -11.74 8.29 -15.01
C PRO A 168 -10.72 8.88 -14.03
N GLY A 169 -9.86 8.02 -13.49
CA GLY A 169 -8.84 8.41 -12.50
C GLY A 169 -9.37 8.49 -11.06
N VAL A 170 -10.66 8.32 -10.83
CA VAL A 170 -11.26 8.26 -9.49
C VAL A 170 -11.79 6.85 -9.22
N TYR A 171 -11.32 6.23 -8.17
CA TYR A 171 -11.72 4.87 -7.81
C TYR A 171 -13.21 4.73 -7.58
N SER A 172 -13.86 3.88 -8.35
CA SER A 172 -15.27 3.62 -8.28
C SER A 172 -15.56 2.13 -8.53
N PRO A 173 -15.80 1.31 -7.50
CA PRO A 173 -16.25 -0.06 -7.71
C PRO A 173 -17.54 -0.18 -8.50
N ALA A 174 -18.40 0.86 -8.48
CA ALA A 174 -19.61 0.90 -9.31
C ALA A 174 -19.30 0.99 -10.82
N ASP A 175 -18.13 1.53 -11.16
CA ASP A 175 -17.62 1.58 -12.54
C ASP A 175 -16.79 0.33 -12.89
N GLY A 176 -16.62 -0.58 -11.92
CA GLY A 176 -15.89 -1.82 -12.09
C GLY A 176 -14.40 -1.73 -11.75
N ASP A 177 -14.00 -0.70 -11.02
CA ASP A 177 -12.61 -0.56 -10.53
C ASP A 177 -12.36 -1.50 -9.36
N TYR A 178 -11.13 -1.97 -9.24
CA TYR A 178 -10.72 -2.85 -8.17
C TYR A 178 -9.25 -2.65 -7.78
N PRO A 179 -8.85 -3.06 -6.56
CA PRO A 179 -7.45 -3.01 -6.13
C PRO A 179 -6.54 -3.74 -7.11
N TRP A 180 -5.52 -3.06 -7.61
CA TRP A 180 -4.58 -3.64 -8.55
C TRP A 180 -3.22 -2.99 -8.45
N TYR A 181 -2.17 -3.77 -8.44
CA TYR A 181 -0.81 -3.27 -8.42
C TYR A 181 -0.14 -3.53 -9.77
N ASP A 182 -0.40 -2.64 -10.72
CA ASP A 182 0.34 -2.59 -11.98
C ASP A 182 1.22 -1.33 -11.94
N ILE A 183 2.52 -1.50 -11.87
CA ILE A 183 3.44 -0.37 -11.85
C ILE A 183 3.31 0.38 -13.18
N ASN A 184 2.39 1.34 -13.23
CA ASN A 184 2.19 2.29 -14.31
C ASN A 184 1.96 1.67 -15.71
N ASN A 185 1.47 0.43 -15.81
CA ASN A 185 1.44 -0.29 -17.08
C ASN A 185 2.84 -0.35 -17.75
N GLU A 186 3.89 -0.23 -16.97
CA GLU A 186 5.23 -0.18 -17.53
C GLU A 186 5.62 -1.53 -18.13
N ILE A 187 6.17 -1.44 -19.30
CA ILE A 187 6.76 -2.59 -19.96
C ILE A 187 8.20 -2.70 -19.47
N ASP A 188 8.57 -3.85 -18.91
CA ASP A 188 9.99 -4.14 -18.67
C ASP A 188 10.78 -3.96 -19.96
N CYS A 189 11.62 -2.95 -20.02
CA CYS A 189 12.40 -2.58 -21.19
C CYS A 189 13.27 -3.71 -21.74
N ARG A 190 13.63 -4.70 -20.90
CA ARG A 190 14.43 -5.86 -21.30
C ARG A 190 13.61 -6.96 -21.93
N THR A 191 12.41 -7.17 -21.46
CA THR A 191 11.58 -8.33 -21.84
C THR A 191 10.33 -7.94 -22.61
N ASN A 192 10.03 -6.63 -22.71
CA ASN A 192 8.82 -6.09 -23.32
C ASN A 192 7.54 -6.74 -22.72
N ARG A 193 7.56 -7.03 -21.42
CA ARG A 193 6.45 -7.61 -20.69
C ARG A 193 5.92 -6.62 -19.65
N LYS A 194 4.61 -6.61 -19.47
CA LYS A 194 3.99 -5.93 -18.33
C LYS A 194 4.46 -6.59 -17.03
N VAL A 195 4.83 -5.78 -16.08
CA VAL A 195 5.19 -6.24 -14.73
C VAL A 195 3.98 -6.01 -13.84
N THR A 196 3.36 -7.09 -13.39
CA THR A 196 2.32 -7.07 -12.36
C THR A 196 2.90 -7.61 -11.07
N LEU A 197 2.73 -6.88 -9.98
CA LEU A 197 3.22 -7.26 -8.65
C LEU A 197 2.06 -7.64 -7.72
N TYR A 198 1.09 -8.41 -8.22
CA TYR A 198 -0.05 -8.82 -7.42
C TYR A 198 0.06 -10.29 -7.04
N GLY A 199 0.23 -10.54 -5.72
CA GLY A 199 0.25 -11.89 -5.15
C GLY A 199 -1.15 -12.47 -4.97
N ASP A 200 -1.21 -13.72 -4.50
CA ASP A 200 -2.47 -14.35 -4.10
C ASP A 200 -3.04 -13.71 -2.83
N TYR A 201 -2.15 -13.19 -1.97
CA TYR A 201 -2.48 -12.41 -0.78
C TYR A 201 -1.66 -11.13 -0.78
N ASN A 202 -2.31 -9.99 -0.57
CA ASN A 202 -1.69 -8.67 -0.65
C ASN A 202 -2.10 -7.81 0.52
N LEU A 203 -1.13 -7.04 1.05
CA LEU A 203 -1.35 -5.97 2.02
C LEU A 203 -0.83 -4.68 1.41
N TRP A 204 -1.58 -3.64 1.59
CA TRP A 204 -1.13 -2.28 1.31
C TRP A 204 -1.25 -1.43 2.56
N TRP A 205 -0.30 -0.52 2.77
CA TRP A 205 -0.36 0.47 3.84
C TRP A 205 0.46 1.70 3.47
N VAL A 206 0.27 2.77 4.23
CA VAL A 206 0.97 4.03 4.03
C VAL A 206 1.54 4.53 5.35
N PHE A 207 2.74 5.07 5.29
CA PHE A 207 3.40 5.68 6.43
C PHE A 207 4.27 6.86 5.97
N ASN A 208 4.76 7.66 6.90
CA ASN A 208 5.54 8.86 6.60
C ASN A 208 6.64 9.08 7.64
N ASP A 209 7.56 9.98 7.35
CA ASP A 209 8.62 10.38 8.27
C ASP A 209 8.38 11.73 8.96
N LYS A 210 7.19 12.32 8.80
CA LYS A 210 6.86 13.63 9.34
C LYS A 210 6.06 13.58 10.64
N GLY A 211 5.31 12.51 10.85
CA GLY A 211 4.36 12.38 11.96
C GLY A 211 4.98 12.08 13.32
N ASN A 212 6.29 11.85 13.37
CA ASN A 212 6.98 11.52 14.62
C ASN A 212 8.24 12.36 14.79
N ILE A 213 8.61 12.61 16.04
CA ILE A 213 9.94 13.13 16.37
C ILE A 213 10.95 12.02 16.08
N HIS A 214 11.99 12.32 15.30
CA HIS A 214 12.99 11.35 14.92
C HIS A 214 13.85 10.95 16.13
N THR A 215 13.40 9.91 16.81
CA THR A 215 14.06 9.40 18.03
C THR A 215 15.16 8.38 17.74
N GLU A 216 15.18 7.84 16.52
CA GLU A 216 16.22 6.89 16.09
C GLU A 216 17.48 7.61 15.58
N THR A 217 17.31 8.59 14.71
CA THR A 217 18.43 9.33 14.11
C THR A 217 18.73 10.65 14.80
N GLY A 218 17.73 11.27 15.44
CA GLY A 218 17.80 12.63 15.94
C GLY A 218 17.85 13.69 14.84
N GLY A 219 17.61 13.30 13.59
CA GLY A 219 17.63 14.20 12.44
C GLY A 219 16.27 14.85 12.20
N ASP A 220 16.24 15.77 11.23
CA ASP A 220 15.00 16.36 10.76
C ASP A 220 14.31 15.49 9.72
N ALA A 221 12.99 15.57 9.65
CA ALA A 221 12.19 14.88 8.67
C ALA A 221 12.49 15.32 7.23
N ILE A 222 12.44 14.36 6.32
CA ILE A 222 12.55 14.59 4.88
C ILE A 222 11.22 15.13 4.34
N GLY A 223 10.08 14.68 4.91
CA GLY A 223 8.73 14.91 4.42
C GLY A 223 8.35 13.92 3.33
N MET A 224 8.65 12.66 3.54
CA MET A 224 8.37 11.56 2.61
C MET A 224 7.14 10.77 3.04
N GLU A 225 6.26 10.50 2.09
CA GLU A 225 5.21 9.51 2.20
C GLU A 225 5.69 8.21 1.53
N ILE A 226 5.53 7.11 2.25
CA ILE A 226 5.90 5.77 1.79
C ILE A 226 4.62 4.96 1.61
N ARG A 227 4.34 4.57 0.40
CA ARG A 227 3.25 3.67 0.04
C ARG A 227 3.84 2.30 -0.15
N ALA A 228 3.50 1.40 0.73
CA ALA A 228 4.12 0.09 0.79
C ALA A 228 3.13 -1.02 0.46
N GLN A 229 3.65 -2.06 -0.15
CA GLN A 229 2.92 -3.29 -0.42
C GLN A 229 3.74 -4.48 0.07
N ALA A 230 3.08 -5.44 0.71
CA ALA A 230 3.60 -6.77 0.93
C ALA A 230 2.69 -7.79 0.25
N PHE A 231 3.28 -8.80 -0.37
CA PHE A 231 2.49 -9.82 -1.04
C PHE A 231 3.16 -11.18 -0.99
N ALA A 232 2.37 -12.22 -1.17
CA ALA A 232 2.80 -13.61 -1.13
C ALA A 232 2.00 -14.45 -2.11
N PHE A 233 2.61 -15.56 -2.52
CA PHE A 233 1.99 -16.55 -3.40
C PHE A 233 1.78 -17.88 -2.67
N ALA A 234 0.70 -18.57 -3.00
CA ALA A 234 0.45 -19.95 -2.58
C ALA A 234 0.82 -20.87 -3.73
N THR A 235 2.03 -21.39 -3.69
CA THR A 235 2.59 -22.26 -4.74
C THR A 235 3.07 -23.59 -4.17
N ASN A 236 3.48 -24.52 -5.03
CA ASN A 236 4.07 -25.80 -4.64
C ASN A 236 5.61 -25.81 -4.75
N ASP A 237 6.22 -24.65 -4.89
CA ASP A 237 7.67 -24.45 -5.02
C ASP A 237 8.21 -23.53 -3.91
N GLU A 238 9.46 -23.08 -4.04
CA GLU A 238 10.16 -22.27 -3.06
C GLU A 238 9.48 -20.91 -2.83
N ILE A 239 8.73 -20.39 -3.81
CA ILE A 239 7.99 -19.14 -3.72
C ILE A 239 6.95 -19.18 -2.60
N ASN A 240 6.42 -20.36 -2.28
CA ASN A 240 5.52 -20.56 -1.15
C ASN A 240 6.16 -20.24 0.22
N SER A 241 7.47 -20.16 0.28
CA SER A 241 8.25 -19.83 1.49
C SER A 241 8.87 -18.44 1.41
N MET A 242 8.33 -17.56 0.56
CA MET A 242 8.79 -16.18 0.35
C MET A 242 7.67 -15.17 0.57
N THR A 243 8.06 -13.97 0.99
CA THR A 243 7.23 -12.77 0.96
C THR A 243 7.95 -11.69 0.17
N PHE A 244 7.19 -10.84 -0.49
CA PHE A 244 7.69 -9.79 -1.36
C PHE A 244 7.22 -8.44 -0.83
N TYR A 245 8.05 -7.43 -0.98
CA TYR A 245 7.80 -6.07 -0.52
C TYR A 245 8.14 -5.07 -1.63
N ASN A 246 7.28 -4.07 -1.76
CA ASN A 246 7.46 -2.99 -2.73
C ASN A 246 7.11 -1.65 -2.09
#